data_c58eba472bdd1c35c54395b867032e28
#
_entry.id   c58eba472bdd1c35c54395b867032e28
#
_cell.length_a   1.000
_cell.length_b   1.000
_cell.length_c   1.000
_cell.angle_alpha   90.00
_cell.angle_beta   90.00
_cell.angle_gamma   90.00
#
_symmetry.space_group_name_H-M   'P 1'
#
loop_
_entity.id
_entity.type
_entity.pdbx_description
1 polymer ?
#
loop_
_entity_poly.entity_id
_entity_poly.type
_entity_poly.pdbx_seq_one_letter_code
_entity_poly.pdbx_strand_id
1 'polypeptide(L)'
;MKVALGADHGGFELKEKIRQHLVDHGVSVEDIGTHSAAPVDYPDYARAVGEKVVAQRADRGILVCGAGIGMSIAANKIPGIRAANVHTEVEAQLSREHNNANVLTLGGRLLDDASALKIVDRWLNTEFSKDSRHVQRLEKITELEHENHTPAKRT
;
A
#
# COMPACT_ATOMS: atom_id res chain seq x y z
N MET A 1 -9.21 12.96 -3.09
CA MET A 1 -8.31 11.80 -3.05
C MET A 1 -9.11 10.54 -3.35
N LYS A 2 -8.58 9.67 -4.20
CA LYS A 2 -9.14 8.35 -4.51
C LYS A 2 -8.18 7.24 -4.03
N VAL A 3 -8.68 6.29 -3.26
CA VAL A 3 -7.92 5.16 -2.70
C VAL A 3 -8.38 3.85 -3.34
N ALA A 4 -7.44 3.06 -3.88
CA ALA A 4 -7.69 1.67 -4.26
C ALA A 4 -7.45 0.78 -3.03
N LEU A 5 -8.43 -0.02 -2.65
CA LEU A 5 -8.42 -0.84 -1.46
C LEU A 5 -8.57 -2.32 -1.82
N GLY A 6 -7.65 -3.16 -1.34
CA GLY A 6 -7.69 -4.61 -1.59
C GLY A 6 -7.29 -5.42 -0.38
N ALA A 7 -7.75 -6.66 -0.32
CA ALA A 7 -7.37 -7.62 0.70
C ALA A 7 -7.46 -9.06 0.20
N ASP A 8 -6.77 -9.98 0.89
CA ASP A 8 -7.08 -11.40 0.86
C ASP A 8 -8.11 -11.75 1.96
N HIS A 9 -8.41 -13.03 2.10
CA HIS A 9 -9.35 -13.52 3.12
C HIS A 9 -8.89 -13.23 4.57
N GLY A 10 -7.57 -13.18 4.82
CA GLY A 10 -7.01 -12.84 6.14
C GLY A 10 -7.10 -11.36 6.49
N GLY A 11 -7.31 -10.50 5.51
CA GLY A 11 -7.49 -9.07 5.67
C GLY A 11 -8.91 -8.57 5.41
N PHE A 12 -9.83 -9.44 5.02
CA PHE A 12 -11.18 -9.06 4.58
C PHE A 12 -11.95 -8.23 5.60
N GLU A 13 -12.02 -8.67 6.85
CA GLU A 13 -12.77 -7.96 7.89
C GLU A 13 -12.22 -6.57 8.17
N LEU A 14 -10.89 -6.44 8.29
CA LEU A 14 -10.26 -5.14 8.49
C LEU A 14 -10.42 -4.24 7.25
N LYS A 15 -10.33 -4.80 6.04
CA LYS A 15 -10.59 -4.06 4.80
C LYS A 15 -11.98 -3.42 4.80
N GLU A 16 -13.01 -4.16 5.20
CA GLU A 16 -14.37 -3.62 5.25
C GLU A 16 -14.51 -2.46 6.25
N LYS A 17 -13.86 -2.54 7.41
CA LYS A 17 -13.82 -1.45 8.39
C LYS A 17 -13.09 -0.23 7.86
N ILE A 18 -11.95 -0.42 7.21
CA ILE A 18 -11.20 0.66 6.56
C ILE A 18 -12.05 1.31 5.45
N ARG A 19 -12.71 0.50 4.61
CA ARG A 19 -13.59 1.01 3.56
C ARG A 19 -14.69 1.90 4.11
N GLN A 20 -15.40 1.44 5.15
CA GLN A 20 -16.46 2.21 5.78
C GLN A 20 -15.94 3.51 6.39
N HIS A 21 -14.83 3.43 7.14
CA HIS A 21 -14.18 4.59 7.74
C HIS A 21 -13.81 5.65 6.70
N LEU A 22 -13.20 5.26 5.59
CA LEU A 22 -12.81 6.16 4.52
C LEU A 22 -14.02 6.83 3.85
N VAL A 23 -15.08 6.07 3.58
CA VAL A 23 -16.32 6.59 2.99
C VAL A 23 -16.98 7.60 3.94
N ASP A 24 -17.05 7.30 5.23
CA ASP A 24 -17.63 8.19 6.24
C ASP A 24 -16.86 9.51 6.38
N HIS A 25 -15.56 9.52 6.03
CA HIS A 25 -14.71 10.72 6.01
C HIS A 25 -14.60 11.36 4.62
N GLY A 26 -15.44 10.98 3.66
CA GLY A 26 -15.54 11.61 2.34
C GLY A 26 -14.40 11.24 1.38
N VAL A 27 -13.64 10.17 1.65
CA VAL A 27 -12.62 9.65 0.75
C VAL A 27 -13.27 8.77 -0.31
N SER A 28 -12.94 8.97 -1.59
CA SER A 28 -13.38 8.09 -2.66
C SER A 28 -12.63 6.76 -2.61
N VAL A 29 -13.34 5.66 -2.48
CA VAL A 29 -12.77 4.31 -2.37
C VAL A 29 -13.17 3.45 -3.57
N GLU A 30 -12.18 2.85 -4.23
CA GLU A 30 -12.40 1.78 -5.19
C GLU A 30 -12.03 0.44 -4.53
N ASP A 31 -13.04 -0.31 -4.12
CA ASP A 31 -12.87 -1.63 -3.49
C ASP A 31 -12.59 -2.70 -4.56
N ILE A 32 -11.37 -3.21 -4.57
CA ILE A 32 -10.88 -4.24 -5.50
C ILE A 32 -11.21 -5.66 -4.99
N GLY A 33 -11.62 -5.79 -3.73
CA GLY A 33 -11.89 -7.08 -3.06
C GLY A 33 -10.70 -7.52 -2.18
N THR A 34 -10.72 -8.77 -1.59
CA THR A 34 -11.82 -9.75 -1.77
C THR A 34 -13.14 -9.26 -1.17
N HIS A 35 -14.23 -9.89 -1.56
CA HIS A 35 -15.58 -9.56 -1.06
C HIS A 35 -16.15 -10.66 -0.14
N SER A 36 -15.32 -11.57 0.32
CA SER A 36 -15.69 -12.64 1.24
C SER A 36 -14.49 -13.16 2.03
N ALA A 37 -14.75 -13.96 3.06
CA ALA A 37 -13.73 -14.65 3.84
C ALA A 37 -13.25 -15.98 3.19
N ALA A 38 -13.70 -16.30 1.97
CA ALA A 38 -13.24 -17.48 1.25
C ALA A 38 -11.75 -17.32 0.86
N PRO A 39 -10.95 -18.40 0.95
CA PRO A 39 -9.53 -18.36 0.62
C PRO A 39 -9.26 -17.85 -0.79
N VAL A 40 -8.37 -16.87 -0.89
CA VAL A 40 -7.89 -16.27 -2.15
C VAL A 40 -6.41 -15.95 -2.02
N ASP A 41 -5.74 -15.77 -3.15
CA ASP A 41 -4.31 -15.48 -3.20
C ASP A 41 -4.04 -13.97 -3.14
N TYR A 42 -3.32 -13.54 -2.12
CA TYR A 42 -3.02 -12.12 -1.88
C TYR A 42 -2.25 -11.44 -3.03
N PRO A 43 -1.35 -12.09 -3.81
CA PRO A 43 -0.62 -11.42 -4.87
C PRO A 43 -1.51 -10.85 -5.97
N ASP A 44 -2.66 -11.47 -6.24
CA ASP A 44 -3.61 -11.00 -7.25
C ASP A 44 -4.19 -9.64 -6.88
N TYR A 45 -4.53 -9.45 -5.60
CA TYR A 45 -5.03 -8.17 -5.09
C TYR A 45 -3.94 -7.12 -4.97
N ALA A 46 -2.73 -7.52 -4.56
CA ALA A 46 -1.58 -6.63 -4.54
C ALA A 46 -1.28 -6.07 -5.93
N ARG A 47 -1.33 -6.93 -6.95
CA ARG A 47 -1.18 -6.55 -8.36
C ARG A 47 -2.28 -5.60 -8.80
N ALA A 48 -3.55 -5.94 -8.58
CA ALA A 48 -4.68 -5.15 -9.04
C ALA A 48 -4.69 -3.74 -8.44
N VAL A 49 -4.39 -3.60 -7.13
CA VAL A 49 -4.25 -2.29 -6.48
C VAL A 49 -3.03 -1.54 -6.99
N GLY A 50 -1.86 -2.19 -7.10
CA GLY A 50 -0.63 -1.57 -7.59
C GLY A 50 -0.78 -1.01 -9.01
N GLU A 51 -1.38 -1.76 -9.92
CA GLU A 51 -1.66 -1.32 -11.29
C GLU A 51 -2.58 -0.09 -11.34
N LYS A 52 -3.55 0.04 -10.42
CA LYS A 52 -4.39 1.23 -10.30
C LYS A 52 -3.60 2.46 -9.88
N VAL A 53 -2.69 2.29 -8.92
CA VAL A 53 -1.84 3.38 -8.42
C VAL A 53 -0.84 3.84 -9.49
N VAL A 54 -0.15 2.91 -10.14
CA VAL A 54 0.84 3.24 -11.20
C VAL A 54 0.17 3.90 -12.39
N ALA A 55 -1.02 3.44 -12.78
CA ALA A 55 -1.81 4.03 -13.87
C ALA A 55 -2.50 5.36 -13.48
N GLN A 56 -2.26 5.90 -12.28
CA GLN A 56 -2.87 7.12 -11.76
C GLN A 56 -4.42 7.08 -11.74
N ARG A 57 -4.99 5.88 -11.68
CA ARG A 57 -6.44 5.67 -11.52
C ARG A 57 -6.87 5.70 -10.04
N ALA A 58 -5.89 5.63 -9.15
CA ALA A 58 -6.00 5.90 -7.73
C ALA A 58 -4.77 6.69 -7.26
N ASP A 59 -4.97 7.60 -6.31
CA ASP A 59 -3.88 8.41 -5.75
C ASP A 59 -3.01 7.59 -4.79
N ARG A 60 -3.62 6.62 -4.09
CA ARG A 60 -3.01 5.77 -3.06
C ARG A 60 -3.59 4.36 -3.12
N GLY A 61 -2.83 3.38 -2.66
CA GLY A 61 -3.28 2.02 -2.45
C GLY A 61 -3.25 1.63 -0.97
N ILE A 62 -4.23 0.83 -0.53
CA ILE A 62 -4.21 0.17 0.78
C ILE A 62 -4.46 -1.32 0.55
N LEU A 63 -3.61 -2.14 1.14
CA LEU A 63 -3.65 -3.60 1.02
C LEU A 63 -3.65 -4.25 2.40
N VAL A 64 -4.53 -5.21 2.61
CA VAL A 64 -4.65 -5.92 3.88
C VAL A 64 -4.57 -7.43 3.66
N CYS A 65 -3.70 -8.10 4.40
CA CYS A 65 -3.70 -9.57 4.50
C CYS A 65 -3.49 -9.98 5.96
N GLY A 66 -3.25 -11.23 6.24
CA GLY A 66 -3.06 -11.70 7.62
C GLY A 66 -1.99 -10.92 8.40
N ALA A 67 -0.83 -10.66 7.79
CA ALA A 67 0.31 -9.96 8.41
C ALA A 67 0.75 -8.69 7.68
N GLY A 68 0.21 -8.39 6.49
CA GLY A 68 0.66 -7.28 5.64
C GLY A 68 1.95 -7.57 4.87
N ILE A 69 2.74 -8.54 5.30
CA ILE A 69 4.07 -8.84 4.76
C ILE A 69 4.00 -9.29 3.30
N GLY A 70 3.19 -10.31 3.00
CA GLY A 70 3.06 -10.84 1.64
C GLY A 70 2.54 -9.80 0.65
N MET A 71 1.57 -8.99 1.06
CA MET A 71 1.05 -7.86 0.27
C MET A 71 2.15 -6.85 -0.04
N SER A 72 2.99 -6.51 0.96
CA SER A 72 4.11 -5.58 0.77
C SER A 72 5.13 -6.12 -0.23
N ILE A 73 5.53 -7.39 -0.08
CA ILE A 73 6.48 -8.03 -0.99
C ILE A 73 5.93 -8.03 -2.42
N ALA A 74 4.68 -8.47 -2.61
CA ALA A 74 4.07 -8.58 -3.94
C ALA A 74 3.90 -7.20 -4.59
N ALA A 75 3.39 -6.20 -3.86
CA ALA A 75 3.19 -4.86 -4.37
C ALA A 75 4.51 -4.20 -4.80
N ASN A 76 5.60 -4.38 -4.03
CA ASN A 76 6.92 -3.85 -4.36
C ASN A 76 7.60 -4.54 -5.56
N LYS A 77 7.01 -5.60 -6.14
CA LYS A 77 7.46 -6.16 -7.43
C LYS A 77 6.96 -5.36 -8.64
N ILE A 78 6.05 -4.44 -8.43
CA ILE A 78 5.47 -3.61 -9.49
C ILE A 78 6.29 -2.32 -9.60
N PRO A 79 6.91 -2.00 -10.73
CA PRO A 79 7.65 -0.76 -10.91
C PRO A 79 6.81 0.47 -10.58
N GLY A 80 7.39 1.41 -9.84
CA GLY A 80 6.72 2.61 -9.37
C GLY A 80 5.93 2.44 -8.07
N ILE A 81 5.81 1.23 -7.52
CA ILE A 81 5.20 1.01 -6.20
C ILE A 81 6.27 1.05 -5.10
N ARG A 82 5.97 1.82 -4.07
CA ARG A 82 6.67 1.84 -2.80
C ARG A 82 5.66 1.49 -1.71
N ALA A 83 5.52 0.18 -1.46
CA ALA A 83 4.64 -0.35 -0.45
C ALA A 83 5.35 -0.45 0.90
N ALA A 84 4.74 0.12 1.93
CA ALA A 84 5.22 0.07 3.30
C ALA A 84 4.32 -0.81 4.17
N ASN A 85 4.89 -1.84 4.79
CA ASN A 85 4.21 -2.62 5.82
C ASN A 85 4.37 -1.91 7.17
N VAL A 86 3.26 -1.48 7.75
CA VAL A 86 3.23 -0.51 8.85
C VAL A 86 2.42 -1.07 10.02
N HIS A 87 2.94 -0.88 11.24
CA HIS A 87 2.32 -1.37 12.48
C HIS A 87 2.01 -0.25 13.48
N THR A 88 2.53 0.95 13.24
CA THR A 88 2.37 2.11 14.12
C THR A 88 2.09 3.39 13.33
N GLU A 89 1.47 4.37 13.98
CA GLU A 89 1.26 5.69 13.39
C GLU A 89 2.58 6.40 13.03
N VAL A 90 3.64 6.16 13.80
CA VAL A 90 4.97 6.73 13.52
C VAL A 90 5.55 6.13 12.24
N GLU A 91 5.48 4.82 12.05
CA GLU A 91 5.92 4.18 10.81
C GLU A 91 5.08 4.65 9.61
N ALA A 92 3.78 4.82 9.80
CA ALA A 92 2.90 5.38 8.77
C ALA A 92 3.37 6.77 8.33
N GLN A 93 3.62 7.67 9.28
CA GLN A 93 4.13 9.00 9.01
C GLN A 93 5.48 8.95 8.29
N LEU A 94 6.45 8.22 8.83
CA LEU A 94 7.80 8.14 8.26
C LEU A 94 7.81 7.54 6.85
N SER A 95 6.96 6.54 6.59
CA SER A 95 6.85 5.94 5.25
C SER A 95 6.40 6.95 4.19
N ARG A 96 5.59 7.93 4.59
CA ARG A 96 5.18 9.03 3.73
C ARG A 96 6.24 10.12 3.64
N GLU A 97 6.66 10.66 4.78
CA GLU A 97 7.61 11.79 4.85
C GLU A 97 8.95 11.46 4.18
N HIS A 98 9.48 10.27 4.40
CA HIS A 98 10.82 9.91 3.94
C HIS A 98 10.82 9.11 2.63
N ASN A 99 9.84 8.23 2.44
CA ASN A 99 9.84 7.26 1.34
C ASN A 99 8.75 7.53 0.29
N ASN A 100 7.91 8.53 0.50
CA ASN A 100 6.78 8.81 -0.38
C ASN A 100 6.03 7.52 -0.74
N ALA A 101 5.81 6.63 0.25
CA ALA A 101 5.13 5.36 0.05
C ALA A 101 3.74 5.60 -0.54
N ASN A 102 3.44 4.98 -1.67
CA ASN A 102 2.17 5.13 -2.38
C ASN A 102 1.20 3.97 -2.15
N VAL A 103 1.66 2.91 -1.50
CA VAL A 103 0.84 1.79 -1.02
C VAL A 103 1.14 1.52 0.45
N LEU A 104 0.08 1.42 1.24
CA LEU A 104 0.12 1.00 2.64
C LEU A 104 -0.26 -0.47 2.74
N THR A 105 0.48 -1.29 3.49
CA THR A 105 0.07 -2.66 3.77
C THR A 105 -0.11 -2.89 5.27
N LEU A 106 -1.16 -3.60 5.64
CA LEU A 106 -1.57 -3.81 7.03
C LEU A 106 -1.85 -5.28 7.32
N GLY A 107 -1.59 -5.70 8.55
CA GLY A 107 -1.86 -7.04 9.04
C GLY A 107 -3.20 -7.14 9.78
N GLY A 108 -4.23 -7.72 9.15
CA GLY A 108 -5.56 -7.86 9.74
C GLY A 108 -5.63 -8.79 10.96
N ARG A 109 -4.61 -9.63 11.16
CA ARG A 109 -4.51 -10.51 12.34
C ARG A 109 -3.57 -9.96 13.42
N LEU A 110 -2.87 -8.85 13.14
CA LEU A 110 -1.85 -8.29 14.02
C LEU A 110 -2.29 -6.96 14.65
N LEU A 111 -3.16 -6.23 13.97
CA LEU A 111 -3.64 -4.92 14.40
C LEU A 111 -5.06 -5.02 14.92
N ASP A 112 -5.36 -4.32 16.00
CA ASP A 112 -6.73 -4.02 16.36
C ASP A 112 -7.31 -2.92 15.44
N ASP A 113 -8.63 -2.89 15.33
CA ASP A 113 -9.32 -1.99 14.40
C ASP A 113 -8.99 -0.52 14.66
N ALA A 114 -9.01 -0.09 15.94
CA ALA A 114 -8.80 1.31 16.30
C ALA A 114 -7.38 1.77 15.94
N SER A 115 -6.38 0.94 16.18
CA SER A 115 -4.99 1.21 15.79
C SER A 115 -4.84 1.25 14.27
N ALA A 116 -5.45 0.31 13.55
CA ALA A 116 -5.40 0.27 12.09
C ALA A 116 -6.01 1.52 11.45
N LEU A 117 -7.16 1.99 11.94
CA LEU A 117 -7.81 3.21 11.42
C LEU A 117 -6.96 4.46 11.69
N LYS A 118 -6.33 4.58 12.87
CA LYS A 118 -5.40 5.69 13.15
C LYS A 118 -4.17 5.66 12.25
N ILE A 119 -3.63 4.49 11.96
CA ILE A 119 -2.52 4.30 11.02
C ILE A 119 -2.94 4.79 9.62
N VAL A 120 -4.11 4.38 9.13
CA VAL A 120 -4.67 4.81 7.84
C VAL A 120 -4.82 6.34 7.80
N ASP A 121 -5.42 6.94 8.82
CA ASP A 121 -5.61 8.39 8.89
C ASP A 121 -4.27 9.12 8.88
N ARG A 122 -3.30 8.68 9.69
CA ARG A 122 -1.96 9.27 9.74
C ARG A 122 -1.28 9.16 8.38
N TRP A 123 -1.36 8.02 7.73
CA TRP A 123 -0.72 7.78 6.45
C TRP A 123 -1.32 8.62 5.32
N LEU A 124 -2.64 8.71 5.22
CA LEU A 124 -3.33 9.49 4.20
C LEU A 124 -3.13 11.00 4.36
N ASN A 125 -3.00 11.49 5.59
CA ASN A 125 -2.85 12.92 5.91
C ASN A 125 -1.38 13.37 6.00
N THR A 126 -0.41 12.50 5.74
CA THR A 126 1.01 12.86 5.74
C THR A 126 1.52 13.06 4.32
N GLU A 127 2.12 14.20 4.07
CA GLU A 127 2.76 14.52 2.79
C GLU A 127 4.24 14.10 2.76
N PHE A 128 4.79 14.00 1.57
CA PHE A 128 6.23 13.78 1.38
C PHE A 128 7.01 15.04 1.75
N SER A 129 8.08 14.90 2.53
CA SER A 129 8.88 16.04 3.01
C SER A 129 9.56 16.83 1.89
N LYS A 130 9.89 16.18 0.77
CA LYS A 130 10.67 16.73 -0.35
C LYS A 130 12.08 17.18 0.03
N ASP A 131 12.59 16.79 1.20
CA ASP A 131 13.99 17.01 1.54
C ASP A 131 14.91 16.40 0.50
N SER A 132 15.96 17.13 0.08
CA SER A 132 16.87 16.69 -0.99
C SER A 132 17.47 15.31 -0.75
N ARG A 133 17.82 14.99 0.51
CA ARG A 133 18.31 13.66 0.91
C ARG A 133 17.31 12.54 0.66
N HIS A 134 15.99 12.80 0.86
CA HIS A 134 14.93 11.81 0.60
C HIS A 134 14.67 11.68 -0.89
N VAL A 135 14.62 12.79 -1.62
CA VAL A 135 14.48 12.79 -3.09
C VAL A 135 15.60 11.94 -3.73
N GLN A 136 16.86 12.22 -3.38
CA GLN A 136 18.01 11.47 -3.91
C GLN A 136 17.93 9.96 -3.63
N ARG A 137 17.44 9.56 -2.45
CA ARG A 137 17.27 8.13 -2.12
C ARG A 137 16.18 7.47 -2.94
N LEU A 138 15.08 8.18 -3.19
CA LEU A 138 13.99 7.67 -4.04
C LEU A 138 14.43 7.54 -5.51
N GLU A 139 15.23 8.46 -6.01
CA GLU A 139 15.83 8.37 -7.36
C GLU A 139 16.66 7.09 -7.48
N LYS A 140 17.51 6.76 -6.48
CA LYS A 140 18.29 5.52 -6.47
C LYS A 140 17.41 4.26 -6.42
N ILE A 141 16.28 4.29 -5.73
CA ILE A 141 15.31 3.17 -5.75
C ILE A 141 14.73 2.99 -7.15
N THR A 142 14.40 4.10 -7.83
CA THR A 142 13.91 4.06 -9.21
C THR A 142 14.97 3.53 -10.19
N GLU A 143 16.24 3.87 -10.00
CA GLU A 143 17.35 3.31 -10.78
C GLU A 143 17.43 1.78 -10.63
N LEU A 144 17.31 1.24 -9.39
CA LEU A 144 17.27 -0.20 -9.14
C LEU A 144 16.09 -0.90 -9.84
N GLU A 145 14.94 -0.25 -9.94
CA GLU A 145 13.80 -0.80 -10.69
C GLU A 145 14.14 -0.95 -12.19
N HIS A 146 14.77 0.05 -12.78
CA HIS A 146 15.16 0.04 -14.20
C HIS A 146 16.24 -1.02 -14.50
N GLU A 147 17.24 -1.16 -13.65
CA GLU A 147 18.29 -2.16 -13.80
C GLU A 147 17.72 -3.59 -13.78
N ASN A 148 16.79 -3.87 -12.88
CA ASN A 148 16.19 -5.19 -12.75
C ASN A 148 15.23 -5.57 -13.90
N HIS A 149 14.73 -4.58 -14.65
CA HIS A 149 13.85 -4.81 -15.79
C HIS A 149 14.59 -4.82 -17.15
N THR A 150 15.88 -4.51 -17.16
CA THR A 150 16.70 -4.66 -18.37
C THR A 150 17.16 -6.11 -18.46
N PRO A 151 16.85 -6.87 -19.55
CA PRO A 151 17.31 -8.24 -19.69
C PRO A 151 18.85 -8.25 -19.62
N ALA A 152 19.41 -9.06 -18.73
CA ALA A 152 20.84 -9.29 -18.68
C ALA A 152 21.30 -9.70 -20.10
N LYS A 153 22.22 -8.95 -20.71
CA LYS A 153 22.87 -9.40 -21.93
C LYS A 153 23.54 -10.72 -21.60
N ARG A 154 22.97 -11.83 -22.10
CA ARG A 154 23.63 -13.15 -22.04
C ARG A 154 24.85 -13.02 -22.94
N THR A 155 26.03 -12.95 -22.34
CA THR A 155 27.33 -13.15 -22.99
C THR A 155 27.54 -14.63 -23.21
#